data_c87d1ec6d9f13034a814930085fc53f2
#
_entry.id   c87d1ec6d9f13034a814930085fc53f2
#
_cell.length_a   1.000
_cell.length_b   1.000
_cell.length_c   1.000
_cell.angle_alpha   90.00
_cell.angle_beta   90.00
_cell.angle_gamma   90.00
#
_symmetry.space_group_name_H-M   'P 1'
#
loop_
_entity.id
_entity.type
_entity.pdbx_description
1 polymer ?
#
loop_
_entity_poly.entity_id
_entity_poly.type
_entity_poly.pdbx_seq_one_letter_code
_entity_poly.pdbx_strand_id
1 'polypeptide(L)'
;MPRRRDRHGRGIRGPLAAPNQWTGRPVPLHRPSRVDFFNDCVTSAMADIAAVAPDALNGVIVGVEDVPHLNVAWSGDRVPLSAALEPGRGRTAQIVIFERPLEHRASSRSQLRRLVHRTIVEQLSTLTGRSIDELMGGEWDDED
;
A
#
# COMPACT_ATOMS: atom_id res chain seq x y z
N MET A 1 -42.87 -12.00 10.72
CA MET A 1 -42.02 -10.95 11.22
C MET A 1 -41.73 -9.92 10.18
N PRO A 2 -41.99 -8.67 10.48
CA PRO A 2 -41.70 -7.65 9.51
C PRO A 2 -40.22 -7.59 9.29
N ARG A 3 -39.87 -7.70 8.06
CA ARG A 3 -38.50 -7.54 7.68
C ARG A 3 -38.06 -6.14 8.00
N ARG A 4 -36.98 -6.03 8.68
CA ARG A 4 -36.40 -4.75 8.89
C ARG A 4 -35.93 -4.21 7.58
N ARG A 5 -36.54 -3.15 7.16
CA ARG A 5 -36.22 -2.54 5.91
C ARG A 5 -35.00 -1.64 6.09
N ASP A 6 -33.95 -1.96 5.43
CA ASP A 6 -32.81 -1.10 5.39
C ASP A 6 -33.00 -0.10 4.27
N ARG A 7 -33.17 1.16 4.63
CA ARG A 7 -33.44 2.23 3.68
C ARG A 7 -32.28 2.50 2.74
N HIS A 8 -31.09 2.08 3.13
CA HIS A 8 -29.90 2.33 2.36
C HIS A 8 -29.33 1.07 1.74
N GLY A 9 -30.05 -0.02 1.82
CA GLY A 9 -29.58 -1.30 1.31
C GLY A 9 -28.52 -1.95 2.16
N ARG A 10 -28.29 -1.46 3.35
CA ARG A 10 -27.22 -2.00 4.17
C ARG A 10 -27.60 -3.23 4.95
N GLY A 11 -28.88 -3.43 5.15
CA GLY A 11 -29.35 -4.64 5.82
C GLY A 11 -29.06 -5.90 5.06
N ILE A 12 -28.70 -5.75 3.80
CA ILE A 12 -28.34 -6.88 2.95
C ILE A 12 -26.85 -7.03 2.93
N ARG A 13 -26.29 -7.12 4.07
CA ARG A 13 -24.89 -7.39 4.18
C ARG A 13 -24.60 -8.83 4.22
N GLY A 14 -25.63 -9.55 4.21
CA GLY A 14 -25.53 -10.96 4.29
C GLY A 14 -24.36 -11.45 3.48
N PRO A 15 -24.28 -12.60 3.01
CA PRO A 15 -23.03 -13.09 2.46
C PRO A 15 -22.53 -12.17 1.36
N LEU A 16 -21.33 -11.68 1.53
CA LEU A 16 -20.64 -10.92 0.51
C LEU A 16 -20.16 -11.82 -0.60
N ALA A 17 -20.69 -13.01 -0.66
CA ALA A 17 -20.36 -14.01 -1.64
C ALA A 17 -21.60 -14.82 -1.96
N ALA A 18 -21.66 -15.32 -3.17
CA ALA A 18 -22.69 -16.27 -3.59
C ALA A 18 -22.05 -17.65 -3.79
N PRO A 19 -22.77 -18.74 -3.53
CA PRO A 19 -22.22 -20.05 -3.80
C PRO A 19 -21.98 -20.22 -5.29
N ASN A 20 -20.80 -20.75 -5.60
CA ASN A 20 -20.49 -21.11 -6.97
C ASN A 20 -21.24 -22.39 -7.30
N GLN A 21 -22.11 -22.32 -8.29
CA GLN A 21 -22.95 -23.48 -8.66
C GLN A 21 -22.15 -24.66 -9.18
N TRP A 22 -20.89 -24.46 -9.56
CA TRP A 22 -20.03 -25.51 -10.07
C TRP A 22 -19.22 -26.19 -8.97
N THR A 23 -18.75 -25.42 -8.00
CA THR A 23 -17.88 -25.93 -6.93
C THR A 23 -18.54 -25.91 -5.58
N GLY A 24 -19.67 -25.21 -5.43
CA GLY A 24 -20.32 -25.02 -4.15
C GLY A 24 -19.58 -24.06 -3.21
N ARG A 25 -18.47 -23.50 -3.64
CA ARG A 25 -17.72 -22.57 -2.82
C ARG A 25 -18.24 -21.14 -2.99
N PRO A 26 -18.24 -20.35 -1.91
CA PRO A 26 -18.63 -18.97 -2.03
C PRO A 26 -17.65 -18.20 -2.91
N VAL A 27 -18.20 -17.34 -3.74
CA VAL A 27 -17.42 -16.48 -4.63
C VAL A 27 -17.66 -15.05 -4.21
N PRO A 28 -16.61 -14.25 -3.99
CA PRO A 28 -16.79 -12.85 -3.66
C PRO A 28 -17.60 -12.11 -4.71
N LEU A 29 -18.58 -11.36 -4.27
CA LEU A 29 -19.46 -10.60 -5.15
C LEU A 29 -19.00 -9.18 -5.38
N HIS A 30 -17.97 -8.73 -4.69
CA HIS A 30 -17.50 -7.38 -4.80
C HIS A 30 -15.98 -7.35 -4.84
N ARG A 31 -15.46 -6.26 -5.39
CA ARG A 31 -14.01 -6.05 -5.42
C ARG A 31 -13.53 -5.65 -4.04
N PRO A 32 -12.25 -5.93 -3.71
CA PRO A 32 -11.66 -5.42 -2.48
C PRO A 32 -11.87 -3.92 -2.37
N SER A 33 -12.04 -3.44 -1.16
CA SER A 33 -12.16 -2.02 -0.92
C SER A 33 -10.86 -1.31 -1.32
N ARG A 34 -10.96 0.01 -1.48
CA ARG A 34 -9.81 0.83 -1.78
C ARG A 34 -8.69 0.65 -0.75
N VAL A 35 -9.06 0.61 0.53
CA VAL A 35 -8.10 0.44 1.62
C VAL A 35 -7.45 -0.94 1.55
N ASP A 36 -8.25 -1.97 1.33
CA ASP A 36 -7.73 -3.34 1.22
C ASP A 36 -6.78 -3.48 0.04
N PHE A 37 -7.13 -2.89 -1.09
CA PHE A 37 -6.27 -2.92 -2.26
C PHE A 37 -4.95 -2.19 -1.99
N PHE A 38 -4.99 -1.04 -1.35
CA PHE A 38 -3.77 -0.31 -1.02
C PHE A 38 -2.88 -1.13 -0.08
N ASN A 39 -3.46 -1.73 0.93
CA ASN A 39 -2.70 -2.58 1.85
C ASN A 39 -2.09 -3.79 1.14
N ASP A 40 -2.80 -4.36 0.17
CA ASP A 40 -2.24 -5.43 -0.65
C ASP A 40 -1.06 -4.94 -1.49
N CYS A 41 -1.11 -3.74 -2.01
CA CYS A 41 0.02 -3.14 -2.73
C CYS A 41 1.25 -3.04 -1.82
N VAL A 42 1.06 -2.61 -0.59
CA VAL A 42 2.15 -2.49 0.38
C VAL A 42 2.72 -3.87 0.72
N THR A 43 1.86 -4.81 1.02
CA THR A 43 2.27 -6.18 1.37
C THR A 43 3.03 -6.84 0.22
N SER A 44 2.53 -6.68 -1.02
CA SER A 44 3.21 -7.21 -2.20
C SER A 44 4.57 -6.57 -2.40
N ALA A 45 4.66 -5.26 -2.23
CA ALA A 45 5.92 -4.54 -2.38
C ALA A 45 6.94 -5.02 -1.35
N MET A 46 6.52 -5.18 -0.11
CA MET A 46 7.39 -5.68 0.95
C MET A 46 7.88 -7.09 0.66
N ALA A 47 7.00 -7.96 0.15
CA ALA A 47 7.36 -9.32 -0.22
C ALA A 47 8.38 -9.35 -1.37
N ASP A 48 8.16 -8.51 -2.37
CA ASP A 48 9.08 -8.42 -3.52
C ASP A 48 10.47 -7.94 -3.10
N ILE A 49 10.52 -6.92 -2.24
CA ILE A 49 11.79 -6.41 -1.73
C ILE A 49 12.48 -7.46 -0.88
N ALA A 50 11.74 -8.16 -0.03
CA ALA A 50 12.31 -9.21 0.82
C ALA A 50 12.89 -10.37 -0.01
N ALA A 51 12.29 -10.66 -1.16
CA ALA A 51 12.79 -11.70 -2.05
C ALA A 51 14.14 -11.34 -2.68
N VAL A 52 14.36 -10.05 -2.94
CA VAL A 52 15.56 -9.56 -3.61
C VAL A 52 16.63 -9.14 -2.61
N ALA A 53 16.24 -8.44 -1.55
CA ALA A 53 17.16 -7.85 -0.59
C ALA A 53 16.58 -7.99 0.83
N PRO A 54 16.55 -9.20 1.40
CA PRO A 54 15.93 -9.42 2.70
C PRO A 54 16.54 -8.55 3.80
N ASP A 55 17.84 -8.28 3.73
CA ASP A 55 18.51 -7.47 4.74
C ASP A 55 18.10 -6.00 4.72
N ALA A 56 17.58 -5.53 3.61
CA ALA A 56 17.19 -4.12 3.48
C ALA A 56 16.04 -3.75 4.39
N LEU A 57 15.18 -4.70 4.72
CA LEU A 57 14.02 -4.48 5.58
C LEU A 57 14.30 -4.69 7.06
N ASN A 58 15.50 -5.13 7.40
CA ASN A 58 15.88 -5.34 8.80
C ASN A 58 15.90 -4.02 9.55
N GLY A 59 15.15 -3.97 10.67
CA GLY A 59 15.10 -2.77 11.47
C GLY A 59 14.32 -1.63 10.86
N VAL A 60 13.47 -1.91 9.87
CA VAL A 60 12.63 -0.89 9.22
C VAL A 60 11.16 -1.28 9.38
N ILE A 61 10.37 -0.32 9.81
CA ILE A 61 8.92 -0.46 9.88
C ILE A 61 8.30 0.36 8.77
N VAL A 62 7.41 -0.24 8.01
CA VAL A 62 6.66 0.46 6.96
C VAL A 62 5.24 0.64 7.42
N GLY A 63 4.80 1.89 7.52
CA GLY A 63 3.45 2.23 7.93
C GLY A 63 2.71 2.98 6.83
N VAL A 64 1.40 3.02 6.96
CA VAL A 64 0.51 3.70 6.04
C VAL A 64 -0.29 4.73 6.80
N GLU A 65 -0.33 5.94 6.30
CA GLU A 65 -1.21 6.99 6.80
C GLU A 65 -2.07 7.50 5.66
N ASP A 66 -3.22 8.04 6.00
CA ASP A 66 -4.17 8.53 5.01
C ASP A 66 -3.61 9.74 4.27
N VAL A 67 -3.17 10.72 5.02
CA VAL A 67 -2.60 11.97 4.50
C VAL A 67 -1.46 12.41 5.41
N PRO A 68 -0.53 13.23 4.90
CA PRO A 68 0.51 13.78 5.75
C PRO A 68 -0.06 14.64 6.88
N HIS A 69 0.55 14.54 8.05
CA HIS A 69 0.21 15.42 9.15
C HIS A 69 0.75 16.83 8.89
N LEU A 70 0.17 17.81 9.59
CA LEU A 70 0.54 19.21 9.43
C LEU A 70 1.99 19.49 9.78
N ASN A 71 2.60 18.68 10.62
CA ASN A 71 3.99 18.87 11.02
C ASN A 71 4.98 18.25 10.04
N VAL A 72 4.50 17.60 8.99
CA VAL A 72 5.37 17.17 7.91
C VAL A 72 5.63 18.37 7.02
N ALA A 73 6.90 18.66 6.78
CA ALA A 73 7.27 19.79 5.95
C ALA A 73 6.82 19.58 4.51
N TRP A 74 5.98 20.45 4.03
CA TRP A 74 5.53 20.44 2.65
C TRP A 74 6.39 21.41 1.84
N SER A 75 6.77 20.96 0.68
CA SER A 75 7.56 21.77 -0.24
C SER A 75 6.66 22.35 -1.31
N GLY A 76 6.25 23.59 -1.14
CA GLY A 76 5.40 24.29 -2.10
C GLY A 76 4.02 23.63 -2.23
N ASP A 77 3.60 23.43 -3.47
CA ASP A 77 2.27 22.89 -3.77
C ASP A 77 2.23 21.36 -3.80
N ARG A 78 3.35 20.71 -3.54
CA ARG A 78 3.44 19.26 -3.64
C ARG A 78 3.15 18.61 -2.31
N VAL A 79 2.17 17.71 -2.33
CA VAL A 79 1.89 16.85 -1.19
C VAL A 79 2.91 15.71 -1.21
N PRO A 80 3.61 15.45 -0.10
CA PRO A 80 4.55 14.33 -0.07
C PRO A 80 3.83 13.00 -0.23
N LEU A 81 4.48 12.07 -0.92
CA LEU A 81 3.97 10.71 -1.11
C LEU A 81 4.41 9.78 0.01
N SER A 82 5.48 10.13 0.67
CA SER A 82 6.06 9.33 1.74
C SER A 82 6.95 10.19 2.62
N ALA A 83 7.30 9.62 3.78
CA ALA A 83 8.27 10.21 4.68
C ALA A 83 9.12 9.10 5.28
N ALA A 84 10.37 9.40 5.58
CA ALA A 84 11.25 8.46 6.25
C ALA A 84 11.75 9.06 7.55
N LEU A 85 11.81 8.23 8.58
CA LEU A 85 12.37 8.59 9.87
C LEU A 85 13.57 7.71 10.12
N GLU A 86 14.73 8.33 10.29
CA GLU A 86 15.94 7.60 10.56
C GLU A 86 15.91 6.97 11.96
N PRO A 87 16.65 5.88 12.16
CA PRO A 87 16.73 5.28 13.49
C PRO A 87 17.34 6.26 14.47
N GLY A 88 16.83 6.26 15.69
CA GLY A 88 17.31 7.08 16.76
C GLY A 88 17.35 6.28 18.04
N ARG A 89 17.64 6.95 19.16
CA ARG A 89 17.65 6.27 20.45
C ARG A 89 16.29 5.65 20.74
N GLY A 90 16.27 4.33 20.87
CA GLY A 90 15.05 3.59 21.15
C GLY A 90 14.02 3.64 20.03
N ARG A 91 14.42 4.06 18.84
CA ARG A 91 13.50 4.17 17.71
C ARG A 91 14.07 3.46 16.49
N THR A 92 13.24 2.60 15.91
CA THR A 92 13.54 1.89 14.68
C THR A 92 13.35 2.82 13.47
N ALA A 93 14.10 2.60 12.41
CA ALA A 93 13.86 3.31 11.16
C ALA A 93 12.43 3.06 10.69
N GLN A 94 11.81 4.09 10.16
CA GLN A 94 10.42 4.00 9.79
C GLN A 94 10.18 4.67 8.44
N ILE A 95 9.41 4.00 7.59
CA ILE A 95 8.91 4.58 6.35
C ILE A 95 7.40 4.72 6.50
N VAL A 96 6.89 5.89 6.20
CA VAL A 96 5.44 6.12 6.18
C VAL A 96 5.07 6.49 4.76
N ILE A 97 4.10 5.79 4.19
CA ILE A 97 3.56 6.12 2.88
C ILE A 97 2.15 6.66 3.03
N PHE A 98 1.83 7.63 2.20
CA PHE A 98 0.56 8.35 2.31
C PHE A 98 -0.40 7.84 1.24
N GLU A 99 -1.47 7.21 1.69
CA GLU A 99 -2.39 6.50 0.81
C GLU A 99 -3.05 7.42 -0.21
N ARG A 100 -3.67 8.50 0.25
CA ARG A 100 -4.43 9.37 -0.64
C ARG A 100 -3.58 10.07 -1.69
N PRO A 101 -2.42 10.65 -1.35
CA PRO A 101 -1.55 11.22 -2.36
C PRO A 101 -1.10 10.22 -3.41
N LEU A 102 -0.78 8.99 -2.99
CA LEU A 102 -0.39 7.94 -3.93
C LEU A 102 -1.54 7.53 -4.84
N GLU A 103 -2.71 7.35 -4.26
CA GLU A 103 -3.91 7.01 -5.03
C GLU A 103 -4.28 8.10 -6.03
N HIS A 104 -4.13 9.35 -5.62
CA HIS A 104 -4.44 10.47 -6.48
C HIS A 104 -3.48 10.54 -7.67
N ARG A 105 -2.23 10.18 -7.46
CA ARG A 105 -1.22 10.22 -8.51
C ARG A 105 -1.34 9.06 -9.49
N ALA A 106 -1.83 7.92 -9.05
CA ALA A 106 -1.95 6.75 -9.88
C ALA A 106 -3.19 6.86 -10.78
N SER A 107 -3.06 6.47 -12.04
CA SER A 107 -4.18 6.48 -12.97
C SER A 107 -4.90 5.15 -13.09
N SER A 108 -4.34 4.10 -12.50
CA SER A 108 -4.92 2.76 -12.53
C SER A 108 -4.46 1.97 -11.31
N ARG A 109 -5.11 0.83 -11.07
CA ARG A 109 -4.71 -0.06 -9.98
C ARG A 109 -3.32 -0.64 -10.18
N SER A 110 -2.98 -1.02 -11.41
CA SER A 110 -1.64 -1.54 -11.67
C SER A 110 -0.59 -0.45 -11.53
N GLN A 111 -0.90 0.77 -11.91
CA GLN A 111 0.01 1.89 -11.70
C GLN A 111 0.18 2.17 -10.21
N LEU A 112 -0.88 2.10 -9.43
CA LEU A 112 -0.80 2.29 -7.98
C LEU A 112 0.13 1.25 -7.36
N ARG A 113 0.02 0.00 -7.76
CA ARG A 113 0.88 -1.07 -7.27
C ARG A 113 2.36 -0.77 -7.56
N ARG A 114 2.68 -0.36 -8.77
CA ARG A 114 4.05 0.00 -9.13
C ARG A 114 4.54 1.23 -8.38
N LEU A 115 3.67 2.22 -8.22
CA LEU A 115 4.02 3.46 -7.54
C LEU A 115 4.29 3.23 -6.06
N VAL A 116 3.50 2.41 -5.40
CA VAL A 116 3.73 2.03 -4.00
C VAL A 116 5.07 1.31 -3.86
N HIS A 117 5.33 0.34 -4.72
CA HIS A 117 6.59 -0.42 -4.70
C HIS A 117 7.79 0.52 -4.88
N ARG A 118 7.73 1.36 -5.89
CA ARG A 118 8.79 2.32 -6.17
C ARG A 118 9.02 3.28 -5.01
N THR A 119 7.95 3.78 -4.43
CA THR A 119 8.03 4.73 -3.31
C THR A 119 8.74 4.10 -2.11
N ILE A 120 8.40 2.87 -1.78
CA ILE A 120 9.06 2.15 -0.67
C ILE A 120 10.54 1.92 -1.01
N VAL A 121 10.85 1.51 -2.22
CA VAL A 121 12.23 1.29 -2.65
C VAL A 121 13.05 2.56 -2.56
N GLU A 122 12.51 3.68 -3.01
CA GLU A 122 13.21 4.97 -2.94
C GLU A 122 13.51 5.37 -1.49
N GLN A 123 12.57 5.16 -0.58
CA GLN A 123 12.79 5.46 0.83
C GLN A 123 13.81 4.51 1.46
N LEU A 124 13.75 3.22 1.13
CA LEU A 124 14.73 2.27 1.60
C LEU A 124 16.12 2.60 1.08
N SER A 125 16.23 2.99 -0.16
CA SER A 125 17.50 3.44 -0.74
C SER A 125 18.10 4.58 0.08
N THR A 126 17.28 5.54 0.43
CA THR A 126 17.71 6.67 1.26
C THR A 126 18.16 6.23 2.66
N LEU A 127 17.41 5.34 3.28
CA LEU A 127 17.70 4.90 4.65
C LEU A 127 18.88 3.96 4.73
N THR A 128 19.06 3.07 3.76
CA THR A 128 20.07 2.02 3.82
C THR A 128 21.33 2.31 3.02
N GLY A 129 21.26 3.27 2.11
CA GLY A 129 22.36 3.54 1.18
C GLY A 129 22.48 2.52 0.05
N ARG A 130 21.56 1.57 -0.04
CA ARG A 130 21.54 0.61 -1.14
C ARG A 130 21.00 1.24 -2.39
N SER A 131 21.46 0.79 -3.55
CA SER A 131 20.96 1.32 -4.82
C SER A 131 19.52 0.86 -5.07
N ILE A 132 18.81 1.68 -5.83
CA ILE A 132 17.45 1.33 -6.24
C ILE A 132 17.45 0.06 -7.09
N ASP A 133 18.43 -0.09 -7.99
CA ASP A 133 18.55 -1.28 -8.83
C ASP A 133 18.70 -2.55 -7.99
N GLU A 134 19.50 -2.49 -6.94
CA GLU A 134 19.68 -3.61 -6.03
C GLU A 134 18.37 -3.99 -5.35
N LEU A 135 17.61 -2.99 -4.91
CA LEU A 135 16.33 -3.20 -4.21
C LEU A 135 15.21 -3.65 -5.14
N MET A 136 15.32 -3.33 -6.42
CA MET A 136 14.35 -3.73 -7.43
C MET A 136 14.69 -5.04 -8.14
N GLY A 137 15.87 -5.62 -7.85
CA GLY A 137 16.28 -6.86 -8.50
C GLY A 137 16.86 -6.69 -9.89
N GLY A 138 17.27 -5.50 -10.25
CA GLY A 138 17.88 -5.24 -11.54
C GLY A 138 16.94 -5.18 -12.73
N GLU A 139 15.66 -5.36 -12.50
CA GLU A 139 14.67 -5.21 -13.57
C GLU A 139 13.82 -3.97 -13.31
N TRP A 140 14.26 -2.89 -13.89
CA TRP A 140 13.45 -1.70 -14.02
C TRP A 140 12.84 -1.72 -15.41
N ASP A 141 11.59 -2.04 -15.48
CA ASP A 141 10.82 -1.66 -16.62
C ASP A 141 10.38 -0.24 -16.40
N ASP A 142 11.03 0.66 -17.09
CA ASP A 142 10.65 2.07 -17.16
C ASP A 142 9.35 2.25 -17.96
N GLU A 143 8.55 1.23 -18.05
CA GLU A 143 7.28 1.36 -18.71
C GLU A 143 6.28 2.05 -17.79
N ASP A 144 5.99 3.23 -18.16
CA ASP A 144 4.93 4.03 -17.57
C ASP A 144 3.57 3.35 -17.68
#